data_015bfc4f7f368d5e121273d3b7be5a2d
#
_entry.id   015bfc4f7f368d5e121273d3b7be5a2d
#
_cell.length_a   1.000
_cell.length_b   1.000
_cell.length_c   1.000
_cell.angle_alpha   90.00
_cell.angle_beta   90.00
_cell.angle_gamma   90.00
#
_symmetry.space_group_name_H-M   'P 1'
#
loop_
_entity.id
_entity.type
_entity.pdbx_description
1 polymer ?
#
loop_
_entity_poly.entity_id
_entity_poly.type
_entity_poly.pdbx_seq_one_letter_code
_entity_poly.pdbx_strand_id
1 'polypeptide(L)'
;MALWLVTCLVFVTCVAVLRNYFELVDNSGDSSAYMAVASAIRHWNFHGLVVKHFWGLPYAMAALSLLTGVSDRTALLLICFVSSLAGVALAHRLWGGWIAGYFAILSFEWMQRSYLGGSEPLFVALVFGSFLAIRREHWLLAALLAALATITRPLAVFLLLGIGLTLLWRRDWRRLAGTTAIGLVIGTLYVIPLIRYFHDPLATVHSYEGATASAGVPLFGIPFYAIIKGTIVYPAPLTNLVLSFGWIFLVLIGIVAMLATEKFRNYARQHVPEMVFAAPYLLSLYCYNYPYWARGSFPRFAIPILPFVFLALERWLPKDRRLLWALTPVTAVLAASSALGIANVPGLIRRSLG
;
A
#
# COMPACT_ATOMS: atom_id res chain seq x y z
N MET A 1 1.32 -17.18 9.04
CA MET A 1 0.22 -16.76 9.91
C MET A 1 0.67 -16.56 11.36
N ALA A 2 1.19 -17.56 12.07
CA ALA A 2 1.62 -17.42 13.47
C ALA A 2 2.61 -16.27 13.69
N LEU A 3 3.65 -16.18 12.87
CA LEU A 3 4.61 -15.06 12.90
C LEU A 3 3.91 -13.70 12.82
N TRP A 4 2.97 -13.55 11.90
CA TRP A 4 2.26 -12.29 11.71
C TRP A 4 1.36 -11.95 12.91
N LEU A 5 0.69 -12.93 13.49
CA LEU A 5 -0.11 -12.74 14.71
C LEU A 5 0.75 -12.35 15.92
N VAL A 6 1.92 -12.96 16.09
CA VAL A 6 2.87 -12.58 17.16
C VAL A 6 3.38 -11.16 16.95
N THR A 7 3.67 -10.78 15.70
CA THR A 7 4.06 -9.41 15.35
C THR A 7 2.97 -8.41 15.74
N CYS A 8 1.70 -8.74 15.42
CA CYS A 8 0.53 -7.96 15.81
C CYS A 8 0.48 -7.76 17.33
N LEU A 9 0.58 -8.85 18.09
CA LEU A 9 0.51 -8.81 19.54
C LEU A 9 1.63 -7.94 20.13
N VAL A 10 2.87 -8.13 19.69
CA VAL A 10 4.02 -7.35 20.17
C VAL A 10 3.85 -5.88 19.84
N PHE A 11 3.49 -5.54 18.59
CA PHE A 11 3.29 -4.16 18.16
C PHE A 11 2.18 -3.46 18.96
N VAL A 12 0.99 -4.07 19.07
CA VAL A 12 -0.15 -3.50 19.79
C VAL A 12 0.16 -3.34 21.27
N THR A 13 0.84 -4.32 21.89
CA THR A 13 1.27 -4.24 23.28
C THR A 13 2.26 -3.09 23.49
N CYS A 14 3.27 -2.95 22.63
CA CYS A 14 4.24 -1.85 22.73
C CYS A 14 3.54 -0.49 22.62
N VAL A 15 2.61 -0.34 21.68
CA VAL A 15 1.87 0.91 21.49
C VAL A 15 0.95 1.19 22.67
N ALA A 16 0.19 0.18 23.14
CA ALA A 16 -0.79 0.35 24.22
C ALA A 16 -0.12 0.69 25.57
N VAL A 17 1.09 0.18 25.82
CA VAL A 17 1.86 0.48 27.04
C VAL A 17 2.41 1.91 27.02
N LEU A 18 2.82 2.41 25.83
CA LEU A 18 3.52 3.70 25.71
C LEU A 18 2.59 4.87 25.39
N ARG A 19 1.41 4.60 24.82
CA ARG A 19 0.42 5.61 24.46
C ARG A 19 -0.98 5.01 24.32
N ASN A 20 -2.03 5.84 24.41
CA ASN A 20 -3.39 5.41 24.06
C ASN A 20 -3.44 5.01 22.58
N TYR A 21 -3.67 3.71 22.34
CA TYR A 21 -3.70 3.13 21.00
C TYR A 21 -4.74 3.80 20.07
N PHE A 22 -5.93 4.07 20.59
CA PHE A 22 -7.01 4.69 19.81
C PHE A 22 -6.71 6.16 19.47
N GLU A 23 -6.06 6.89 20.38
CA GLU A 23 -5.60 8.24 20.11
C GLU A 23 -4.55 8.26 19.00
N LEU A 24 -3.65 7.27 18.97
CA LEU A 24 -2.67 7.15 17.90
C LEU A 24 -3.32 6.85 16.54
N VAL A 25 -4.36 6.01 16.52
CA VAL A 25 -5.16 5.73 15.30
C VAL A 25 -5.84 7.00 14.80
N ASP A 26 -6.48 7.76 15.67
CA ASP A 26 -7.22 8.98 15.30
C ASP A 26 -6.29 10.09 14.81
N ASN A 27 -5.11 10.21 15.40
CA ASN A 27 -4.09 11.19 15.03
C ASN A 27 -3.19 10.75 13.87
N SER A 28 -3.31 9.52 13.39
CA SER A 28 -2.66 9.07 12.18
C SER A 28 -3.27 9.82 10.99
N GLY A 29 -2.45 10.64 10.32
CA GLY A 29 -2.92 11.65 9.35
C GLY A 29 -3.81 11.14 8.21
N ASP A 30 -3.71 9.86 7.83
CA ASP A 30 -4.56 9.27 6.81
C ASP A 30 -5.83 8.65 7.41
N SER A 31 -5.77 8.10 8.63
CA SER A 31 -6.89 7.40 9.25
C SER A 31 -8.07 8.33 9.52
N SER A 32 -7.81 9.53 10.03
CA SER A 32 -8.83 10.55 10.24
C SER A 32 -9.51 10.98 8.94
N ALA A 33 -8.74 11.13 7.86
CA ALA A 33 -9.29 11.46 6.55
C ALA A 33 -10.16 10.32 5.99
N TYR A 34 -9.75 9.06 6.13
CA TYR A 34 -10.57 7.90 5.71
C TYR A 34 -11.86 7.81 6.51
N MET A 35 -11.83 8.04 7.83
CA MET A 35 -13.02 8.04 8.68
C MET A 35 -13.99 9.17 8.28
N ALA A 36 -13.47 10.37 8.00
CA ALA A 36 -14.29 11.50 7.54
C ALA A 36 -15.01 11.19 6.22
N VAL A 37 -14.28 10.62 5.24
CA VAL A 37 -14.88 10.22 3.95
C VAL A 37 -15.89 9.09 4.13
N ALA A 38 -15.61 8.07 4.94
CA ALA A 38 -16.55 6.98 5.21
C ALA A 38 -17.85 7.49 5.85
N SER A 39 -17.74 8.41 6.82
CA SER A 39 -18.89 9.07 7.42
C SER A 39 -19.67 9.89 6.39
N ALA A 40 -19.00 10.65 5.53
CA ALA A 40 -19.64 11.42 4.47
C ALA A 40 -20.40 10.52 3.49
N ILE A 41 -19.85 9.36 3.12
CA ILE A 41 -20.50 8.35 2.26
C ILE A 41 -21.75 7.79 2.94
N ARG A 42 -21.68 7.42 4.24
CA ARG A 42 -22.83 6.85 4.97
C ARG A 42 -24.02 7.81 5.08
N HIS A 43 -23.73 9.09 5.32
CA HIS A 43 -24.77 10.11 5.49
C HIS A 43 -25.08 10.85 4.18
N TRP A 44 -24.41 10.48 3.07
CA TRP A 44 -24.53 11.15 1.77
C TRP A 44 -24.32 12.66 1.86
N ASN A 45 -23.39 13.09 2.73
CA ASN A 45 -23.08 14.50 2.99
C ASN A 45 -21.59 14.76 2.78
N PHE A 46 -21.24 15.44 1.70
CA PHE A 46 -19.86 15.74 1.29
C PHE A 46 -19.50 17.21 1.46
N HIS A 47 -20.34 18.01 2.12
CA HIS A 47 -20.05 19.43 2.35
C HIS A 47 -18.81 19.61 3.24
N GLY A 48 -17.89 20.47 2.80
CA GLY A 48 -16.66 20.74 3.51
C GLY A 48 -15.62 19.62 3.52
N LEU A 49 -15.88 18.51 2.82
CA LEU A 49 -14.94 17.40 2.72
C LEU A 49 -13.78 17.78 1.79
N VAL A 50 -12.56 17.60 2.27
CA VAL A 50 -11.35 17.72 1.44
C VAL A 50 -11.08 16.38 0.76
N VAL A 51 -11.10 16.37 -0.58
CA VAL A 51 -10.78 15.17 -1.37
C VAL A 51 -9.26 15.01 -1.40
N LYS A 52 -8.73 14.19 -0.50
CA LYS A 52 -7.28 13.96 -0.38
C LYS A 52 -6.86 12.54 -0.73
N HIS A 53 -7.76 11.59 -0.58
CA HIS A 53 -7.45 10.16 -0.75
C HIS A 53 -8.43 9.48 -1.70
N PHE A 54 -8.02 8.37 -2.30
CA PHE A 54 -8.91 7.49 -3.05
C PHE A 54 -9.88 6.77 -2.09
N TRP A 55 -11.11 6.52 -2.55
CA TRP A 55 -12.24 6.17 -1.69
C TRP A 55 -12.52 4.66 -1.56
N GLY A 56 -11.70 3.78 -2.13
CA GLY A 56 -11.93 2.33 -2.02
C GLY A 56 -11.99 1.84 -0.57
N LEU A 57 -11.06 2.27 0.28
CA LEU A 57 -11.10 1.97 1.72
C LEU A 57 -12.30 2.64 2.41
N PRO A 58 -12.59 3.94 2.27
CA PRO A 58 -13.80 4.56 2.79
C PRO A 58 -15.10 3.88 2.37
N TYR A 59 -15.24 3.43 1.11
CA TYR A 59 -16.42 2.66 0.67
C TYR A 59 -16.56 1.35 1.45
N ALA A 60 -15.46 0.60 1.62
CA ALA A 60 -15.46 -0.64 2.40
C ALA A 60 -15.82 -0.38 3.87
N MET A 61 -15.29 0.71 4.48
CA MET A 61 -15.61 1.14 5.84
C MET A 61 -17.09 1.51 5.97
N ALA A 62 -17.61 2.35 5.08
CA ALA A 62 -19.02 2.76 5.09
C ALA A 62 -19.95 1.55 4.94
N ALA A 63 -19.64 0.63 4.02
CA ALA A 63 -20.41 -0.59 3.84
C ALA A 63 -20.40 -1.47 5.10
N LEU A 64 -19.24 -1.69 5.72
CA LEU A 64 -19.12 -2.47 6.95
C LEU A 64 -19.89 -1.81 8.09
N SER A 65 -19.75 -0.50 8.28
CA SER A 65 -20.46 0.25 9.33
C SER A 65 -21.99 0.22 9.13
N LEU A 66 -22.48 0.33 7.89
CA LEU A 66 -23.92 0.23 7.57
C LEU A 66 -24.48 -1.17 7.85
N LEU A 67 -23.71 -2.22 7.55
CA LEU A 67 -24.16 -3.60 7.71
C LEU A 67 -24.12 -4.07 9.18
N THR A 68 -23.18 -3.57 9.97
CA THR A 68 -22.91 -4.10 11.32
C THR A 68 -23.13 -3.11 12.45
N GLY A 69 -23.32 -1.82 12.15
CA GLY A 69 -23.45 -0.77 13.15
C GLY A 69 -22.17 -0.38 13.86
N VAL A 70 -21.00 -0.92 13.47
CA VAL A 70 -19.72 -0.57 14.11
C VAL A 70 -19.29 0.85 13.74
N SER A 71 -18.48 1.48 14.61
CA SER A 71 -17.92 2.81 14.35
C SER A 71 -16.94 2.79 13.18
N ASP A 72 -16.73 3.94 12.52
CA ASP A 72 -15.79 4.07 11.40
C ASP A 72 -14.37 3.70 11.81
N ARG A 73 -13.95 4.00 13.05
CA ARG A 73 -12.66 3.57 13.61
C ARG A 73 -12.56 2.04 13.67
N THR A 74 -13.60 1.40 14.21
CA THR A 74 -13.65 -0.07 14.30
C THR A 74 -13.65 -0.69 12.90
N ALA A 75 -14.43 -0.15 11.97
CA ALA A 75 -14.46 -0.60 10.58
C ALA A 75 -13.08 -0.47 9.90
N LEU A 76 -12.38 0.67 10.09
CA LEU A 76 -11.02 0.88 9.61
C LEU A 76 -10.08 -0.22 10.10
N LEU A 77 -10.03 -0.43 11.41
CA LEU A 77 -9.12 -1.40 12.03
C LEU A 77 -9.43 -2.83 11.61
N LEU A 78 -10.70 -3.22 11.58
CA LEU A 78 -11.13 -4.55 11.13
C LEU A 78 -10.76 -4.82 9.67
N ILE A 79 -11.03 -3.85 8.77
CA ILE A 79 -10.69 -4.00 7.35
C ILE A 79 -9.18 -4.09 7.18
N CYS A 80 -8.40 -3.25 7.84
CA CYS A 80 -6.95 -3.28 7.74
C CYS A 80 -6.39 -4.60 8.27
N PHE A 81 -6.86 -5.08 9.43
CA PHE A 81 -6.44 -6.34 10.02
C PHE A 81 -6.77 -7.54 9.14
N VAL A 82 -8.04 -7.69 8.73
CA VAL A 82 -8.51 -8.81 7.91
C VAL A 82 -7.83 -8.80 6.54
N SER A 83 -7.69 -7.62 5.94
CA SER A 83 -7.00 -7.48 4.65
C SER A 83 -5.51 -7.81 4.74
N SER A 84 -4.85 -7.45 5.84
CA SER A 84 -3.44 -7.80 6.08
C SER A 84 -3.27 -9.31 6.20
N LEU A 85 -4.16 -9.96 6.94
CA LEU A 85 -4.18 -11.40 7.10
C LEU A 85 -4.38 -12.09 5.75
N ALA A 86 -5.35 -11.59 4.95
CA ALA A 86 -5.60 -12.06 3.59
C ALA A 86 -4.39 -11.82 2.69
N GLY A 87 -3.76 -10.65 2.75
CA GLY A 87 -2.56 -10.31 1.97
C GLY A 87 -1.40 -11.27 2.22
N VAL A 88 -1.11 -11.60 3.49
CA VAL A 88 -0.07 -12.58 3.85
C VAL A 88 -0.44 -13.99 3.38
N ALA A 89 -1.70 -14.41 3.53
CA ALA A 89 -2.18 -15.70 3.06
C ALA A 89 -2.11 -15.82 1.53
N LEU A 90 -2.47 -14.77 0.81
CA LEU A 90 -2.38 -14.69 -0.65
C LEU A 90 -0.91 -14.70 -1.10
N ALA A 91 -0.03 -13.94 -0.45
CA ALA A 91 1.40 -13.97 -0.73
C ALA A 91 1.97 -15.40 -0.56
N HIS A 92 1.55 -16.11 0.47
CA HIS A 92 1.93 -17.52 0.67
C HIS A 92 1.47 -18.41 -0.49
N ARG A 93 0.24 -18.22 -0.97
CA ARG A 93 -0.32 -18.99 -2.11
C ARG A 93 0.37 -18.67 -3.43
N LEU A 94 0.76 -17.41 -3.63
CA LEU A 94 1.36 -16.94 -4.88
C LEU A 94 2.86 -17.24 -4.99
N TRP A 95 3.62 -17.06 -3.91
CA TRP A 95 5.09 -17.09 -3.95
C TRP A 95 5.74 -18.03 -2.92
N GLY A 96 4.94 -18.71 -2.09
CA GLY A 96 5.43 -19.65 -1.10
C GLY A 96 5.76 -19.04 0.27
N GLY A 97 6.06 -19.93 1.22
CA GLY A 97 6.14 -19.56 2.65
C GLY A 97 7.29 -18.62 3.01
N TRP A 98 8.44 -18.73 2.36
CA TRP A 98 9.59 -17.89 2.65
C TRP A 98 9.36 -16.43 2.22
N ILE A 99 8.87 -16.22 1.00
CA ILE A 99 8.58 -14.88 0.49
C ILE A 99 7.47 -14.24 1.31
N ALA A 100 6.40 -14.98 1.60
CA ALA A 100 5.32 -14.49 2.46
C ALA A 100 5.77 -14.20 3.89
N GLY A 101 6.69 -14.98 4.45
CA GLY A 101 7.29 -14.75 5.75
C GLY A 101 8.06 -13.43 5.80
N TYR A 102 8.95 -13.22 4.86
CA TYR A 102 9.70 -11.97 4.74
C TYR A 102 8.79 -10.77 4.49
N PHE A 103 7.81 -10.91 3.60
CA PHE A 103 6.81 -9.87 3.35
C PHE A 103 6.04 -9.49 4.63
N ALA A 104 5.63 -10.48 5.42
CA ALA A 104 4.83 -10.26 6.62
C ALA A 104 5.60 -9.52 7.73
N ILE A 105 6.92 -9.71 7.84
CA ILE A 105 7.68 -9.27 9.01
C ILE A 105 8.72 -8.18 8.73
N LEU A 106 9.28 -8.05 7.52
CA LEU A 106 10.36 -7.09 7.29
C LEU A 106 9.88 -5.65 7.17
N SER A 107 8.68 -5.42 6.65
CA SER A 107 8.18 -4.06 6.44
C SER A 107 7.51 -3.51 7.69
N PHE A 108 8.19 -2.60 8.39
CA PHE A 108 7.60 -1.87 9.52
C PHE A 108 6.38 -1.03 9.11
N GLU A 109 6.37 -0.46 7.91
CA GLU A 109 5.19 0.26 7.37
C GLU A 109 4.01 -0.69 7.11
N TRP A 110 4.26 -1.92 6.67
CA TRP A 110 3.21 -2.93 6.55
C TRP A 110 2.54 -3.18 7.91
N MET A 111 3.33 -3.33 8.97
CA MET A 111 2.81 -3.49 10.33
C MET A 111 2.00 -2.27 10.78
N GLN A 112 2.55 -1.06 10.61
CA GLN A 112 1.84 0.15 11.00
C GLN A 112 0.50 0.28 10.28
N ARG A 113 0.46 0.10 8.96
CA ARG A 113 -0.78 0.21 8.18
C ARG A 113 -1.77 -0.89 8.51
N SER A 114 -1.29 -2.06 8.88
CA SER A 114 -2.14 -3.18 9.31
C SER A 114 -2.86 -2.92 10.63
N TYR A 115 -2.26 -2.17 11.53
CA TYR A 115 -2.75 -2.02 12.91
C TYR A 115 -3.18 -0.61 13.29
N LEU A 116 -2.69 0.42 12.60
CA LEU A 116 -3.07 1.81 12.85
C LEU A 116 -3.99 2.38 11.77
N GLY A 117 -4.21 1.65 10.70
CA GLY A 117 -5.02 2.09 9.57
C GLY A 117 -4.21 2.59 8.39
N GLY A 118 -4.74 2.33 7.20
CA GLY A 118 -4.16 2.70 5.92
C GLY A 118 -4.83 1.95 4.77
N SER A 119 -4.71 2.46 3.56
CA SER A 119 -5.29 1.81 2.38
C SER A 119 -4.46 0.64 1.86
N GLU A 120 -3.21 0.50 2.32
CA GLU A 120 -2.25 -0.48 1.84
C GLU A 120 -2.71 -1.93 2.07
N PRO A 121 -3.23 -2.30 3.26
CA PRO A 121 -3.68 -3.68 3.49
C PRO A 121 -4.79 -4.12 2.55
N LEU A 122 -5.82 -3.29 2.38
CA LEU A 122 -6.93 -3.57 1.46
C LEU A 122 -6.42 -3.64 0.02
N PHE A 123 -5.59 -2.68 -0.38
CA PHE A 123 -4.99 -2.64 -1.71
C PHE A 123 -4.19 -3.91 -2.03
N VAL A 124 -3.31 -4.34 -1.13
CA VAL A 124 -2.51 -5.55 -1.27
C VAL A 124 -3.39 -6.79 -1.38
N ALA A 125 -4.39 -6.92 -0.51
CA ALA A 125 -5.32 -8.05 -0.56
C ALA A 125 -6.06 -8.14 -1.91
N LEU A 126 -6.52 -6.99 -2.42
CA LEU A 126 -7.22 -6.91 -3.71
C LEU A 126 -6.27 -7.24 -4.88
N VAL A 127 -5.07 -6.66 -4.91
CA VAL A 127 -4.07 -6.93 -5.97
C VAL A 127 -3.63 -8.40 -5.96
N PHE A 128 -3.26 -8.94 -4.80
CA PHE A 128 -2.82 -10.34 -4.71
C PHE A 128 -3.98 -11.32 -4.95
N GLY A 129 -5.19 -10.95 -4.53
CA GLY A 129 -6.41 -11.68 -4.87
C GLY A 129 -6.66 -11.72 -6.37
N SER A 130 -6.46 -10.59 -7.06
CA SER A 130 -6.55 -10.49 -8.52
C SER A 130 -5.49 -11.39 -9.20
N PHE A 131 -4.22 -11.38 -8.74
CA PHE A 131 -3.19 -12.28 -9.27
C PHE A 131 -3.57 -13.76 -9.11
N LEU A 132 -4.08 -14.13 -7.93
CA LEU A 132 -4.53 -15.50 -7.71
C LEU A 132 -5.72 -15.88 -8.61
N ALA A 133 -6.65 -14.97 -8.83
CA ALA A 133 -7.79 -15.16 -9.73
C ALA A 133 -7.32 -15.31 -11.19
N ILE A 134 -6.34 -14.52 -11.65
CA ILE A 134 -5.71 -14.65 -12.97
C ILE A 134 -5.08 -16.05 -13.13
N ARG A 135 -4.30 -16.49 -12.15
CA ARG A 135 -3.64 -17.82 -12.18
C ARG A 135 -4.63 -18.97 -12.20
N ARG A 136 -5.88 -18.71 -11.74
CA ARG A 136 -6.99 -19.68 -11.79
C ARG A 136 -7.94 -19.48 -12.96
N GLU A 137 -7.58 -18.62 -13.92
CA GLU A 137 -8.40 -18.29 -15.10
C GLU A 137 -9.78 -17.66 -14.76
N HIS A 138 -9.96 -17.11 -13.54
CA HIS A 138 -11.17 -16.40 -13.10
C HIS A 138 -11.10 -14.91 -13.46
N TRP A 139 -11.09 -14.61 -14.76
CA TRP A 139 -10.82 -13.27 -15.31
C TRP A 139 -11.78 -12.18 -14.84
N LEU A 140 -13.07 -12.47 -14.71
CA LEU A 140 -14.06 -11.48 -14.23
C LEU A 140 -13.83 -11.14 -12.76
N LEU A 141 -13.52 -12.14 -11.92
CA LEU A 141 -13.15 -11.90 -10.52
C LEU A 141 -11.84 -11.12 -10.43
N ALA A 142 -10.86 -11.45 -11.27
CA ALA A 142 -9.60 -10.72 -11.32
C ALA A 142 -9.83 -9.23 -11.67
N ALA A 143 -10.67 -8.95 -12.66
CA ALA A 143 -11.02 -7.59 -13.06
C ALA A 143 -11.78 -6.84 -11.96
N LEU A 144 -12.71 -7.49 -11.28
CA LEU A 144 -13.43 -6.90 -10.15
C LEU A 144 -12.46 -6.48 -9.02
N LEU A 145 -11.58 -7.40 -8.62
CA LEU A 145 -10.58 -7.12 -7.58
C LEU A 145 -9.60 -6.03 -8.01
N ALA A 146 -9.15 -6.03 -9.27
CA ALA A 146 -8.28 -5.00 -9.83
C ALA A 146 -8.98 -3.63 -9.91
N ALA A 147 -10.25 -3.58 -10.29
CA ALA A 147 -11.04 -2.34 -10.33
C ALA A 147 -11.25 -1.76 -8.92
N LEU A 148 -11.59 -2.59 -7.93
CA LEU A 148 -11.67 -2.18 -6.52
C LEU A 148 -10.31 -1.72 -5.99
N ALA A 149 -9.21 -2.38 -6.40
CA ALA A 149 -7.87 -1.93 -6.07
C ALA A 149 -7.57 -0.55 -6.68
N THR A 150 -8.03 -0.27 -7.91
CA THR A 150 -7.81 1.03 -8.60
C THR A 150 -8.48 2.18 -7.88
N ILE A 151 -9.71 2.02 -7.40
CA ILE A 151 -10.38 3.05 -6.59
C ILE A 151 -9.83 3.14 -5.15
N THR A 152 -9.02 2.17 -4.73
CA THR A 152 -8.28 2.21 -3.45
C THR A 152 -6.94 2.91 -3.64
N ARG A 153 -6.21 2.62 -4.72
CA ARG A 153 -4.95 3.25 -5.13
C ARG A 153 -4.81 3.23 -6.66
N PRO A 154 -4.60 4.37 -7.31
CA PRO A 154 -4.75 4.50 -8.77
C PRO A 154 -3.77 3.63 -9.58
N LEU A 155 -2.61 3.32 -9.03
CA LEU A 155 -1.60 2.51 -9.73
C LEU A 155 -2.07 1.07 -10.03
N ALA A 156 -3.16 0.58 -9.42
CA ALA A 156 -3.75 -0.70 -9.83
C ALA A 156 -4.40 -0.66 -11.23
N VAL A 157 -4.56 0.50 -11.84
CA VAL A 157 -4.97 0.63 -13.24
C VAL A 157 -4.05 -0.18 -14.18
N PHE A 158 -2.76 -0.28 -13.86
CA PHE A 158 -1.82 -1.11 -14.62
C PHE A 158 -2.15 -2.61 -14.55
N LEU A 159 -2.79 -3.06 -13.47
CA LEU A 159 -3.26 -4.45 -13.39
C LEU A 159 -4.47 -4.68 -14.30
N LEU A 160 -5.42 -3.75 -14.34
CA LEU A 160 -6.53 -3.78 -15.31
C LEU A 160 -6.01 -3.77 -16.75
N LEU A 161 -5.02 -2.94 -17.04
CA LEU A 161 -4.34 -2.90 -18.33
C LEU A 161 -3.69 -4.27 -18.65
N GLY A 162 -2.99 -4.87 -17.68
CA GLY A 162 -2.38 -6.19 -17.86
C GLY A 162 -3.38 -7.29 -18.15
N ILE A 163 -4.53 -7.29 -17.47
CA ILE A 163 -5.66 -8.19 -17.73
C ILE A 163 -6.19 -7.96 -19.16
N GLY A 164 -6.49 -6.71 -19.50
CA GLY A 164 -7.01 -6.35 -20.82
C GLY A 164 -6.08 -6.75 -21.97
N LEU A 165 -4.78 -6.42 -21.86
CA LEU A 165 -3.78 -6.79 -22.87
C LEU A 165 -3.65 -8.32 -23.02
N THR A 166 -3.70 -9.05 -21.92
CA THR A 166 -3.61 -10.51 -21.97
C THR A 166 -4.82 -11.14 -22.66
N LEU A 167 -6.03 -10.66 -22.36
CA LEU A 167 -7.26 -11.13 -23.01
C LEU A 167 -7.34 -10.74 -24.48
N LEU A 168 -6.87 -9.52 -24.81
CA LEU A 168 -6.73 -9.05 -26.20
C LEU A 168 -5.75 -9.95 -26.99
N TRP A 169 -4.60 -10.24 -26.43
CA TRP A 169 -3.61 -11.14 -27.04
C TRP A 169 -4.16 -12.56 -27.26
N ARG A 170 -4.94 -13.07 -26.27
CA ARG A 170 -5.63 -14.37 -26.38
C ARG A 170 -6.85 -14.34 -27.30
N ARG A 171 -7.24 -13.16 -27.80
CA ARG A 171 -8.47 -12.93 -28.61
C ARG A 171 -9.75 -13.38 -27.89
N ASP A 172 -9.78 -13.34 -26.57
CA ASP A 172 -10.95 -13.67 -25.76
C ASP A 172 -11.84 -12.42 -25.58
N TRP A 173 -12.52 -12.06 -26.65
CA TRP A 173 -13.37 -10.86 -26.74
C TRP A 173 -14.49 -10.86 -25.69
N ARG A 174 -15.07 -12.04 -25.39
CA ARG A 174 -16.15 -12.15 -24.41
C ARG A 174 -15.67 -11.77 -23.00
N ARG A 175 -14.54 -12.33 -22.56
CA ARG A 175 -13.96 -12.00 -21.26
C ARG A 175 -13.42 -10.57 -21.26
N LEU A 176 -12.85 -10.10 -22.35
CA LEU A 176 -12.40 -8.71 -22.48
C LEU A 176 -13.58 -7.72 -22.30
N ALA A 177 -14.69 -7.93 -22.99
CA ALA A 177 -15.88 -7.10 -22.83
C ALA A 177 -16.40 -7.12 -21.38
N GLY A 178 -16.48 -8.29 -20.75
CA GLY A 178 -16.91 -8.41 -19.36
C GLY A 178 -15.97 -7.72 -18.37
N THR A 179 -14.66 -7.85 -18.55
CA THR A 179 -13.66 -7.18 -17.68
C THR A 179 -13.70 -5.66 -17.86
N THR A 180 -13.88 -5.18 -19.10
CA THR A 180 -14.03 -3.75 -19.39
C THR A 180 -15.32 -3.21 -18.75
N ALA A 181 -16.44 -3.92 -18.88
CA ALA A 181 -17.70 -3.53 -18.25
C ALA A 181 -17.58 -3.40 -16.73
N ILE A 182 -16.92 -4.36 -16.06
CA ILE A 182 -16.65 -4.29 -14.62
C ILE A 182 -15.82 -3.04 -14.28
N GLY A 183 -14.74 -2.79 -15.02
CA GLY A 183 -13.90 -1.61 -14.81
C GLY A 183 -14.67 -0.30 -14.96
N LEU A 184 -15.52 -0.20 -15.99
CA LEU A 184 -16.37 0.96 -16.24
C LEU A 184 -17.41 1.15 -15.13
N VAL A 185 -18.10 0.09 -14.68
CA VAL A 185 -19.09 0.17 -13.59
C VAL A 185 -18.44 0.67 -12.31
N ILE A 186 -17.33 0.05 -11.89
CA ILE A 186 -16.64 0.46 -10.65
C ILE A 186 -16.07 1.88 -10.78
N GLY A 187 -15.48 2.22 -11.93
CA GLY A 187 -14.96 3.56 -12.20
C GLY A 187 -16.09 4.61 -12.17
N THR A 188 -17.25 4.32 -12.76
CA THR A 188 -18.41 5.20 -12.76
C THR A 188 -18.94 5.42 -11.34
N LEU A 189 -19.08 4.35 -10.54
CA LEU A 189 -19.50 4.46 -9.14
C LEU A 189 -18.54 5.33 -8.31
N TYR A 190 -17.26 5.35 -8.65
CA TYR A 190 -16.27 6.22 -8.01
C TYR A 190 -16.37 7.68 -8.49
N VAL A 191 -16.56 7.90 -9.79
CA VAL A 191 -16.52 9.24 -10.42
C VAL A 191 -17.81 10.03 -10.19
N ILE A 192 -18.98 9.38 -10.11
CA ILE A 192 -20.27 10.07 -9.92
C ILE A 192 -20.27 11.04 -8.73
N PRO A 193 -19.89 10.64 -7.50
CA PRO A 193 -19.85 11.58 -6.38
C PRO A 193 -18.85 12.72 -6.58
N LEU A 194 -17.72 12.47 -7.26
CA LEU A 194 -16.73 13.50 -7.56
C LEU A 194 -17.32 14.57 -8.49
N ILE A 195 -18.00 14.17 -9.56
CA ILE A 195 -18.67 15.10 -10.47
C ILE A 195 -19.79 15.86 -9.74
N ARG A 196 -20.62 15.13 -8.96
CA ARG A 196 -21.81 15.70 -8.35
C ARG A 196 -21.49 16.74 -7.26
N TYR A 197 -20.46 16.49 -6.44
CA TYR A 197 -20.20 17.30 -5.26
C TYR A 197 -18.97 18.19 -5.39
N PHE A 198 -17.99 17.80 -6.20
CA PHE A 198 -16.77 18.57 -6.41
C PHE A 198 -16.66 19.17 -7.81
N HIS A 199 -17.63 18.87 -8.70
CA HIS A 199 -17.66 19.34 -10.09
C HIS A 199 -16.39 19.00 -10.89
N ASP A 200 -15.64 17.97 -10.43
CA ASP A 200 -14.37 17.55 -10.99
C ASP A 200 -14.22 16.03 -10.90
N PRO A 201 -14.25 15.29 -12.02
CA PRO A 201 -14.10 13.84 -12.06
C PRO A 201 -12.72 13.38 -11.58
N LEU A 202 -11.72 14.26 -11.63
CA LEU A 202 -10.34 14.00 -11.25
C LEU A 202 -9.93 14.72 -9.95
N ALA A 203 -10.89 15.18 -9.14
CA ALA A 203 -10.64 15.95 -7.91
C ALA A 203 -9.56 15.34 -7.01
N THR A 204 -9.53 14.01 -6.86
CA THR A 204 -8.50 13.33 -6.08
C THR A 204 -7.11 13.47 -6.72
N VAL A 205 -7.01 13.36 -8.05
CA VAL A 205 -5.73 13.50 -8.78
C VAL A 205 -5.24 14.94 -8.70
N HIS A 206 -6.11 15.92 -8.96
CA HIS A 206 -5.78 17.34 -8.88
C HIS A 206 -5.38 17.75 -7.46
N SER A 207 -5.93 17.11 -6.43
CA SER A 207 -5.48 17.31 -5.05
C SER A 207 -4.01 16.90 -4.82
N TYR A 208 -3.56 15.81 -5.43
CA TYR A 208 -2.15 15.40 -5.40
C TYR A 208 -1.26 16.33 -6.23
N GLU A 209 -1.73 16.75 -7.42
CA GLU A 209 -1.03 17.72 -8.26
C GLU A 209 -0.89 19.08 -7.54
N GLY A 210 -1.94 19.56 -6.89
CA GLY A 210 -1.90 20.77 -6.07
C GLY A 210 -0.88 20.69 -4.94
N ALA A 211 -0.80 19.53 -4.27
CA ALA A 211 0.19 19.30 -3.22
C ALA A 211 1.64 19.29 -3.75
N THR A 212 1.89 18.79 -4.96
CA THR A 212 3.23 18.83 -5.58
C THR A 212 3.52 20.19 -6.19
N ALA A 213 2.54 20.86 -6.75
CA ALA A 213 2.68 22.22 -7.29
C ALA A 213 3.09 23.22 -6.20
N SER A 214 2.58 23.07 -4.97
CA SER A 214 3.00 23.89 -3.81
C SER A 214 4.50 23.73 -3.48
N ALA A 215 5.11 22.61 -3.86
CA ALA A 215 6.54 22.35 -3.76
C ALA A 215 7.33 22.75 -5.04
N GLY A 216 6.67 23.35 -6.03
CA GLY A 216 7.26 23.79 -7.30
C GLY A 216 7.71 22.65 -8.23
N VAL A 217 7.07 21.48 -8.15
CA VAL A 217 7.42 20.31 -8.96
C VAL A 217 6.16 19.62 -9.52
N PRO A 218 6.22 19.01 -10.72
CA PRO A 218 5.13 18.18 -11.23
C PRO A 218 5.02 16.89 -10.43
N LEU A 219 3.86 16.22 -10.50
CA LEU A 219 3.59 14.98 -9.74
C LEU A 219 4.60 13.87 -10.06
N PHE A 220 4.97 13.72 -11.32
CA PHE A 220 5.98 12.78 -11.79
C PHE A 220 7.05 13.48 -12.62
N GLY A 221 8.27 12.99 -12.59
CA GLY A 221 9.41 13.56 -13.34
C GLY A 221 10.55 12.57 -13.48
N ILE A 222 11.76 13.10 -13.55
CA ILE A 222 12.98 12.31 -13.74
C ILE A 222 13.18 11.37 -12.53
N PRO A 223 13.52 10.09 -12.75
CA PRO A 223 13.80 9.15 -11.66
C PRO A 223 14.84 9.71 -10.67
N PHE A 224 14.63 9.44 -9.39
CA PHE A 224 15.48 9.85 -8.26
C PHE A 224 15.48 11.34 -7.92
N TYR A 225 14.98 12.22 -8.77
CA TYR A 225 15.01 13.68 -8.53
C TYR A 225 14.41 14.04 -7.17
N ALA A 226 13.20 13.56 -6.88
CA ALA A 226 12.51 13.86 -5.64
C ALA A 226 13.19 13.24 -4.40
N ILE A 227 13.83 12.08 -4.56
CA ILE A 227 14.57 11.43 -3.48
C ILE A 227 15.78 12.29 -3.09
N ILE A 228 16.55 12.74 -4.08
CA ILE A 228 17.73 13.59 -3.87
C ILE A 228 17.32 14.96 -3.33
N LYS A 229 16.39 15.64 -4.00
CA LYS A 229 15.89 16.96 -3.55
C LYS A 229 15.28 16.89 -2.16
N GLY A 230 14.49 15.84 -1.87
CA GLY A 230 13.90 15.64 -0.56
C GLY A 230 14.92 15.45 0.56
N THR A 231 16.08 14.85 0.26
CA THR A 231 17.17 14.69 1.23
C THR A 231 17.83 16.04 1.55
N ILE A 232 17.94 16.93 0.57
CA ILE A 232 18.56 18.26 0.72
C ILE A 232 17.59 19.23 1.41
N VAL A 233 16.35 19.28 0.94
CA VAL A 233 15.37 20.31 1.36
C VAL A 233 14.70 19.96 2.69
N TYR A 234 14.51 18.67 2.98
CA TYR A 234 13.84 18.20 4.20
C TYR A 234 14.80 17.35 5.03
N PRO A 235 15.69 17.95 5.81
CA PRO A 235 16.57 17.21 6.70
C PRO A 235 15.72 16.36 7.65
N ALA A 236 16.09 15.12 7.81
CA ALA A 236 15.42 14.19 8.73
C ALA A 236 16.42 13.58 9.70
N PRO A 237 15.98 13.14 10.89
CA PRO A 237 16.83 12.38 11.80
C PRO A 237 17.52 11.21 11.09
N LEU A 238 18.77 10.91 11.45
CA LEU A 238 19.59 9.89 10.81
C LEU A 238 18.88 8.53 10.76
N THR A 239 18.14 8.17 11.80
CA THR A 239 17.35 6.94 11.87
C THR A 239 16.29 6.85 10.77
N ASN A 240 15.56 7.93 10.50
CA ASN A 240 14.56 7.97 9.44
C ASN A 240 15.21 7.93 8.05
N LEU A 241 16.37 8.58 7.90
CA LEU A 241 17.15 8.50 6.67
C LEU A 241 17.62 7.07 6.40
N VAL A 242 18.22 6.40 7.40
CA VAL A 242 18.69 5.02 7.26
C VAL A 242 17.55 4.08 6.91
N LEU A 243 16.42 4.19 7.60
CA LEU A 243 15.24 3.35 7.32
C LEU A 243 14.71 3.59 5.90
N SER A 244 14.56 4.86 5.49
CA SER A 244 14.05 5.18 4.14
C SER A 244 15.04 4.76 3.04
N PHE A 245 16.32 5.07 3.19
CA PHE A 245 17.34 4.70 2.20
C PHE A 245 17.56 3.19 2.15
N GLY A 246 17.51 2.50 3.28
CA GLY A 246 17.60 1.04 3.32
C GLY A 246 16.55 0.40 2.40
N TRP A 247 15.32 0.88 2.42
CA TRP A 247 14.25 0.40 1.54
C TRP A 247 14.44 0.82 0.09
N ILE A 248 14.86 2.06 -0.17
CA ILE A 248 15.17 2.53 -1.52
C ILE A 248 16.25 1.64 -2.17
N PHE A 249 17.34 1.36 -1.45
CA PHE A 249 18.40 0.49 -1.95
C PHE A 249 18.00 -0.96 -2.05
N LEU A 250 17.22 -1.51 -1.09
CA LEU A 250 16.70 -2.87 -1.17
C LEU A 250 15.88 -3.09 -2.44
N VAL A 251 14.99 -2.14 -2.75
CA VAL A 251 14.17 -2.23 -3.98
C VAL A 251 15.04 -2.10 -5.23
N LEU A 252 16.06 -1.21 -5.24
CA LEU A 252 17.02 -1.12 -6.36
C LEU A 252 17.81 -2.42 -6.59
N ILE A 253 18.32 -3.01 -5.51
CA ILE A 253 19.00 -4.31 -5.57
C ILE A 253 18.03 -5.37 -6.10
N GLY A 254 16.77 -5.33 -5.65
CA GLY A 254 15.71 -6.18 -6.17
C GLY A 254 15.49 -6.01 -7.68
N ILE A 255 15.45 -4.77 -8.19
CA ILE A 255 15.32 -4.49 -9.63
C ILE A 255 16.51 -5.08 -10.40
N VAL A 256 17.74 -4.86 -9.93
CA VAL A 256 18.94 -5.46 -10.54
C VAL A 256 18.84 -6.99 -10.54
N ALA A 257 18.42 -7.59 -9.44
CA ALA A 257 18.22 -9.03 -9.34
C ALA A 257 17.12 -9.54 -10.28
N MET A 258 16.01 -8.79 -10.46
CA MET A 258 14.95 -9.10 -11.42
C MET A 258 15.49 -9.19 -12.86
N LEU A 259 16.35 -8.25 -13.24
CA LEU A 259 16.97 -8.23 -14.57
C LEU A 259 18.03 -9.31 -14.75
N ALA A 260 18.81 -9.59 -13.68
CA ALA A 260 19.96 -10.51 -13.74
C ALA A 260 19.57 -11.98 -13.59
N THR A 261 18.48 -12.33 -12.88
CA THR A 261 18.18 -13.73 -12.57
C THR A 261 17.29 -14.38 -13.62
N GLU A 262 17.69 -15.54 -14.11
CA GLU A 262 16.89 -16.33 -15.07
C GLU A 262 15.55 -16.76 -14.46
N LYS A 263 15.55 -17.14 -13.18
CA LYS A 263 14.33 -17.53 -12.45
C LYS A 263 13.27 -16.43 -12.53
N PHE A 264 13.66 -15.18 -12.31
CA PHE A 264 12.71 -14.06 -12.37
C PHE A 264 12.29 -13.76 -13.80
N ARG A 265 13.20 -13.84 -14.78
CA ARG A 265 12.84 -13.69 -16.20
C ARG A 265 11.82 -14.74 -16.66
N ASN A 266 11.97 -15.99 -16.23
CA ASN A 266 11.01 -17.05 -16.51
C ASN A 266 9.66 -16.81 -15.83
N TYR A 267 9.68 -16.36 -14.58
CA TYR A 267 8.47 -15.90 -13.88
C TYR A 267 7.76 -14.77 -14.64
N ALA A 268 8.49 -13.75 -15.05
CA ALA A 268 7.95 -12.60 -15.78
C ALA A 268 7.27 -13.01 -17.10
N ARG A 269 7.84 -13.97 -17.84
CA ARG A 269 7.24 -14.50 -19.08
C ARG A 269 5.94 -15.26 -18.82
N GLN A 270 5.83 -15.95 -17.70
CA GLN A 270 4.66 -16.75 -17.35
C GLN A 270 3.53 -15.91 -16.74
N HIS A 271 3.86 -14.78 -16.11
CA HIS A 271 2.93 -13.95 -15.34
C HIS A 271 2.85 -12.51 -15.87
N VAL A 272 2.57 -12.36 -17.17
CA VAL A 272 2.55 -11.06 -17.86
C VAL A 272 1.67 -10.01 -17.18
N PRO A 273 0.40 -10.28 -16.76
CA PRO A 273 -0.41 -9.27 -16.08
C PRO A 273 0.22 -8.74 -14.79
N GLU A 274 0.89 -9.63 -14.04
CA GLU A 274 1.58 -9.25 -12.81
C GLU A 274 2.77 -8.33 -13.11
N MET A 275 3.47 -8.55 -14.23
CA MET A 275 4.58 -7.70 -14.66
C MET A 275 4.13 -6.36 -15.25
N VAL A 276 3.02 -6.34 -15.98
CA VAL A 276 2.40 -5.10 -16.47
C VAL A 276 1.96 -4.21 -15.28
N PHE A 277 1.62 -4.80 -14.14
CA PHE A 277 1.41 -4.06 -12.90
C PHE A 277 2.74 -3.65 -12.24
N ALA A 278 3.64 -4.60 -12.01
CA ALA A 278 4.82 -4.40 -11.17
C ALA A 278 5.84 -3.43 -11.78
N ALA A 279 6.08 -3.49 -13.10
CA ALA A 279 7.11 -2.67 -13.74
C ALA A 279 6.77 -1.16 -13.72
N PRO A 280 5.58 -0.69 -14.18
CA PRO A 280 5.24 0.73 -14.06
C PRO A 280 5.07 1.17 -12.60
N TYR A 281 4.61 0.29 -11.71
CA TYR A 281 4.54 0.58 -10.29
C TYR A 281 5.93 0.86 -9.70
N LEU A 282 6.91 -0.01 -9.99
CA LEU A 282 8.32 0.19 -9.61
C LEU A 282 8.89 1.49 -10.16
N LEU A 283 8.66 1.76 -11.45
CA LEU A 283 9.11 3.00 -12.08
C LEU A 283 8.50 4.22 -11.40
N SER A 284 7.19 4.18 -11.10
CA SER A 284 6.50 5.29 -10.46
C SER A 284 7.08 5.65 -9.08
N LEU A 285 7.58 4.68 -8.31
CA LEU A 285 8.20 4.94 -7.01
C LEU A 285 9.42 5.85 -7.10
N TYR A 286 10.20 5.74 -8.18
CA TYR A 286 11.41 6.54 -8.39
C TYR A 286 11.16 7.83 -9.16
N CYS A 287 10.02 7.93 -9.85
CA CYS A 287 9.62 9.11 -10.63
C CYS A 287 8.67 10.04 -9.87
N TYR A 288 8.14 9.64 -8.72
CA TYR A 288 7.22 10.44 -7.91
C TYR A 288 7.95 11.61 -7.27
N ASN A 289 7.56 12.83 -7.64
CA ASN A 289 8.36 14.03 -7.39
C ASN A 289 8.05 14.78 -6.11
N TYR A 290 7.04 14.42 -5.32
CA TYR A 290 6.82 15.11 -4.07
C TYR A 290 7.97 14.79 -3.08
N PRO A 291 8.90 15.74 -2.81
CA PRO A 291 10.21 15.40 -2.22
C PRO A 291 10.11 14.72 -0.86
N TYR A 292 9.21 15.20 -0.01
CA TYR A 292 9.01 14.61 1.31
C TYR A 292 8.45 13.19 1.21
N TRP A 293 7.39 13.01 0.42
CA TRP A 293 6.68 11.72 0.32
C TRP A 293 7.49 10.68 -0.43
N ALA A 294 8.18 11.08 -1.49
CA ALA A 294 9.03 10.18 -2.24
C ALA A 294 10.09 9.52 -1.37
N ARG A 295 10.68 10.28 -0.45
CA ARG A 295 11.69 9.77 0.48
C ARG A 295 11.08 9.13 1.74
N GLY A 296 10.25 9.90 2.48
CA GLY A 296 9.74 9.50 3.79
C GLY A 296 8.70 8.39 3.74
N SER A 297 7.94 8.30 2.64
CA SER A 297 6.90 7.29 2.46
C SER A 297 7.29 6.18 1.47
N PHE A 298 8.52 6.16 0.99
CA PHE A 298 8.99 5.13 0.05
C PHE A 298 8.76 3.70 0.57
N PRO A 299 9.11 3.35 1.82
CA PRO A 299 8.87 2.02 2.37
C PRO A 299 7.39 1.62 2.34
N ARG A 300 6.50 2.58 2.59
CA ARG A 300 5.06 2.40 2.54
C ARG A 300 4.56 2.13 1.12
N PHE A 301 4.99 2.94 0.17
CA PHE A 301 4.58 2.78 -1.24
C PHE A 301 5.17 1.52 -1.88
N ALA A 302 6.31 1.04 -1.42
CA ALA A 302 6.93 -0.18 -1.92
C ALA A 302 6.22 -1.47 -1.49
N ILE A 303 5.34 -1.45 -0.48
CA ILE A 303 4.69 -2.65 0.08
C ILE A 303 4.13 -3.62 -0.99
N PRO A 304 3.36 -3.17 -2.00
CA PRO A 304 2.74 -4.10 -2.95
C PRO A 304 3.72 -4.85 -3.86
N ILE A 305 4.93 -4.31 -4.02
CA ILE A 305 5.97 -4.90 -4.89
C ILE A 305 7.05 -5.67 -4.13
N LEU A 306 7.06 -5.60 -2.79
CA LEU A 306 8.05 -6.33 -1.99
C LEU A 306 8.10 -7.83 -2.27
N PRO A 307 6.99 -8.56 -2.49
CA PRO A 307 7.08 -9.96 -2.85
C PRO A 307 7.87 -10.22 -4.14
N PHE A 308 7.81 -9.34 -5.13
CA PHE A 308 8.61 -9.46 -6.36
C PHE A 308 10.10 -9.22 -6.08
N VAL A 309 10.43 -8.25 -5.22
CA VAL A 309 11.79 -8.01 -4.74
C VAL A 309 12.33 -9.24 -4.03
N PHE A 310 11.57 -9.80 -3.09
CA PHE A 310 11.98 -11.01 -2.37
C PHE A 310 12.06 -12.25 -3.26
N LEU A 311 11.18 -12.38 -4.26
CA LEU A 311 11.26 -13.43 -5.26
C LEU A 311 12.55 -13.34 -6.09
N ALA A 312 12.93 -12.14 -6.51
CA ALA A 312 14.17 -11.92 -7.23
C ALA A 312 15.41 -12.22 -6.38
N LEU A 313 15.33 -11.91 -5.09
CA LEU A 313 16.40 -12.12 -4.11
C LEU A 313 16.36 -13.49 -3.42
N GLU A 314 15.41 -14.37 -3.77
CA GLU A 314 15.13 -15.60 -3.01
C GLU A 314 16.36 -16.49 -2.75
N ARG A 315 17.30 -16.56 -3.70
CA ARG A 315 18.51 -17.36 -3.54
C ARG A 315 19.45 -16.85 -2.46
N TRP A 316 19.37 -15.54 -2.15
CA TRP A 316 20.23 -14.91 -1.13
C TRP A 316 19.49 -14.73 0.20
N LEU A 317 18.18 -14.92 0.23
CA LEU A 317 17.43 -14.82 1.47
C LEU A 317 17.68 -16.05 2.36
N PRO A 318 18.10 -15.88 3.61
CA PRO A 318 18.27 -16.99 4.55
C PRO A 318 16.98 -17.78 4.73
N LYS A 319 17.04 -19.11 4.56
CA LYS A 319 15.88 -20.00 4.75
C LYS A 319 15.91 -20.60 6.16
N ASP A 320 16.04 -19.75 7.18
CA ASP A 320 16.03 -20.13 8.59
C ASP A 320 14.78 -19.57 9.30
N ARG A 321 13.97 -20.47 9.85
CA ARG A 321 12.79 -20.11 10.64
C ARG A 321 13.14 -19.35 11.92
N ARG A 322 14.29 -19.69 12.56
CA ARG A 322 14.73 -19.03 13.79
C ARG A 322 15.03 -17.56 13.54
N LEU A 323 15.66 -17.26 12.38
CA LEU A 323 15.93 -15.89 11.98
C LEU A 323 14.61 -15.10 11.79
N LEU A 324 13.61 -15.67 11.11
CA LEU A 324 12.32 -15.01 10.96
C LEU A 324 11.64 -14.74 12.31
N TRP A 325 11.69 -15.69 13.23
CA TRP A 325 11.16 -15.51 14.59
C TRP A 325 11.92 -14.45 15.38
N ALA A 326 13.24 -14.38 15.26
CA ALA A 326 14.06 -13.36 15.91
C ALA A 326 13.82 -11.96 15.32
N LEU A 327 13.60 -11.83 14.02
CA LEU A 327 13.31 -10.56 13.37
C LEU A 327 11.91 -10.02 13.73
N THR A 328 10.97 -10.89 14.06
CA THR A 328 9.57 -10.50 14.37
C THR A 328 9.47 -9.44 15.46
N PRO A 329 9.99 -9.64 16.69
CA PRO A 329 9.93 -8.62 17.75
C PRO A 329 10.76 -7.37 17.39
N VAL A 330 11.88 -7.52 16.72
CA VAL A 330 12.72 -6.39 16.31
C VAL A 330 11.94 -5.45 15.39
N THR A 331 11.32 -6.00 14.36
CA THR A 331 10.54 -5.17 13.42
C THR A 331 9.28 -4.59 14.06
N ALA A 332 8.63 -5.33 14.97
CA ALA A 332 7.47 -4.82 15.70
C ALA A 332 7.85 -3.63 16.62
N VAL A 333 8.98 -3.72 17.30
CA VAL A 333 9.51 -2.61 18.12
C VAL A 333 9.91 -1.42 17.25
N LEU A 334 10.57 -1.65 16.12
CA LEU A 334 10.89 -0.57 15.17
C LEU A 334 9.63 0.10 14.61
N ALA A 335 8.60 -0.67 14.27
CA ALA A 335 7.31 -0.16 13.80
C ALA A 335 6.63 0.68 14.89
N ALA A 336 6.59 0.21 16.13
CA ALA A 336 6.04 0.94 17.27
C ALA A 336 6.83 2.22 17.56
N SER A 337 8.17 2.16 17.58
CA SER A 337 9.03 3.32 17.80
C SER A 337 8.83 4.39 16.72
N SER A 338 8.74 3.98 15.47
CA SER A 338 8.45 4.89 14.36
C SER A 338 7.07 5.53 14.48
N ALA A 339 6.03 4.74 14.82
CA ALA A 339 4.66 5.23 15.00
C ALA A 339 4.53 6.22 16.16
N LEU A 340 5.26 5.99 17.24
CA LEU A 340 5.26 6.84 18.42
C LEU A 340 6.17 8.08 18.30
N GLY A 341 6.91 8.22 17.19
CA GLY A 341 7.87 9.31 17.00
C GLY A 341 9.11 9.21 17.91
N ILE A 342 9.33 8.06 18.57
CA ILE A 342 10.46 7.83 19.48
C ILE A 342 11.79 7.82 18.73
N ALA A 343 11.77 7.67 17.42
CA ALA A 343 12.96 7.84 16.57
C ALA A 343 13.56 9.26 16.64
N ASN A 344 12.88 10.21 17.27
CA ASN A 344 13.37 11.55 17.56
C ASN A 344 13.79 11.68 19.05
N VAL A 345 14.51 10.69 19.56
CA VAL A 345 15.03 10.68 20.94
C VAL A 345 15.71 12.00 21.33
N PRO A 346 16.57 12.64 20.48
CA PRO A 346 17.10 13.97 20.77
C PRO A 346 16.04 15.04 20.96
N GLY A 347 14.94 14.99 20.21
CA GLY A 347 13.83 15.93 20.34
C GLY A 347 12.98 15.71 21.58
N LEU A 348 12.82 14.45 22.01
CA LEU A 348 12.16 14.10 23.26
C LEU A 348 12.99 14.55 24.47
N ILE A 349 14.30 14.31 24.45
CA ILE A 349 15.23 14.76 25.52
C ILE A 349 15.23 16.28 25.62
N ARG A 350 15.25 17.02 24.51
CA ARG A 350 15.14 18.48 24.53
C ARG A 350 13.81 18.99 25.11
N ARG A 351 12.68 18.29 24.86
CA ARG A 351 11.37 18.67 25.41
C ARG A 351 11.21 18.30 26.87
N SER A 352 11.95 17.29 27.37
CA SER A 352 11.92 16.90 28.79
C SER A 352 12.90 17.70 29.66
N LEU A 353 13.83 18.41 29.04
CA LEU A 353 14.84 19.23 29.73
C LEU A 353 14.56 20.74 29.62
N GLY A 354 13.55 21.16 28.90
CA GLY A 354 13.06 22.56 28.81
C GLY A 354 11.65 22.69 29.23
#